data_8a27b4d9869dc59c528bcfede0257418
#
_entry.id   8a27b4d9869dc59c528bcfede0257418
#
_cell.length_a   1.000
_cell.length_b   1.000
_cell.length_c   1.000
_cell.angle_alpha   90.00
_cell.angle_beta   90.00
_cell.angle_gamma   90.00
#
_symmetry.space_group_name_H-M   'P 1'
#
loop_
_entity.id
_entity.type
_entity.pdbx_description
1 polymer ?
#
loop_
_entity_poly.entity_id
_entity_poly.type
_entity_poly.pdbx_seq_one_letter_code
_entity_poly.pdbx_strand_id
1 'polypeptide(L)'
;MDQFISEGVDCPPPENAGGSCQIVELLLREKILTDKQVDYAERVLSKIETPRPMLEILKELNYVDEDQIKDTVRQSRVPMCIGNLLVELGYIPYEDVQRALKIQRDDVNHKKLGQILLEHRLINEHSLIEVLSLQMGFPHLEPEFSEIDQDLFGRVNSKWYQKHDVIPIKKEKGAIIIAFADPLDRNDLEAVKQVFGDRFVPGIARKASIKRAVRRCLTGASRQKISPSDENSIIKLVNDILLAAIERDASDIHIEPMKENMRVRFRQDGVLIQFQDFQPEILPALTNRIKVLCDVDITEKRRHQGGRFYFDYPGGQVDLRVSFY
;
A
#
# COMPACT_ATOMS: atom_id res chain seq x y z
N MET A 1 -6.11 -10.14 -23.45
CA MET A 1 -4.91 -9.97 -22.63
C MET A 1 -3.67 -9.59 -23.46
N ASP A 2 -3.64 -9.92 -24.75
CA ASP A 2 -2.49 -9.65 -25.63
C ASP A 2 -2.35 -8.21 -26.16
N GLN A 3 -3.31 -7.32 -25.89
CA GLN A 3 -3.27 -5.92 -26.37
C GLN A 3 -2.59 -4.93 -25.42
N PHE A 4 -2.21 -5.35 -24.21
CA PHE A 4 -1.57 -4.48 -23.19
C PHE A 4 -0.06 -4.66 -23.05
N ILE A 5 0.56 -5.55 -23.86
CA ILE A 5 1.99 -5.87 -23.79
C ILE A 5 2.73 -5.30 -25.01
N SER A 6 2.30 -4.20 -25.58
CA SER A 6 3.12 -3.48 -26.54
C SER A 6 4.10 -2.60 -25.77
N GLU A 7 5.37 -2.83 -26.05
CA GLU A 7 6.58 -2.03 -25.82
C GLU A 7 6.28 -0.56 -25.54
N GLY A 8 6.95 0.00 -24.55
CA GLY A 8 6.89 1.37 -24.05
C GLY A 8 6.15 2.33 -24.98
N VAL A 9 4.88 2.59 -24.69
CA VAL A 9 4.15 3.60 -25.41
C VAL A 9 4.95 4.87 -25.18
N ASP A 10 5.57 5.40 -26.26
CA ASP A 10 6.09 6.76 -26.31
C ASP A 10 4.88 7.67 -25.97
N CYS A 11 4.75 7.91 -24.69
CA CYS A 11 3.70 8.76 -24.19
C CYS A 11 4.07 10.18 -24.57
N PRO A 12 3.30 10.87 -25.41
CA PRO A 12 3.56 12.29 -25.63
C PRO A 12 3.60 12.96 -24.26
N PRO A 13 4.56 13.86 -24.02
CA PRO A 13 4.57 14.64 -22.79
C PRO A 13 3.16 15.23 -22.60
N PRO A 14 2.62 15.27 -21.37
CA PRO A 14 1.35 15.92 -21.14
C PRO A 14 1.40 17.31 -21.77
N GLU A 15 0.45 17.60 -22.64
CA GLU A 15 0.35 18.94 -23.23
C GLU A 15 0.06 19.89 -22.09
N ASN A 16 0.86 20.92 -21.93
CA ASN A 16 0.84 22.07 -21.00
C ASN A 16 -0.28 22.08 -19.94
N ALA A 17 -0.06 22.73 -18.81
CA ALA A 17 -1.02 22.97 -17.71
C ALA A 17 -2.39 23.57 -18.11
N GLY A 18 -2.67 23.74 -19.39
CA GLY A 18 -3.93 24.19 -20.00
C GLY A 18 -4.45 23.24 -21.09
N GLY A 19 -3.84 22.06 -21.29
CA GLY A 19 -4.34 21.03 -22.21
C GLY A 19 -5.53 20.28 -21.61
N SER A 20 -6.38 19.73 -22.50
CA SER A 20 -7.56 18.93 -22.13
C SER A 20 -7.17 17.82 -21.13
N CYS A 21 -7.78 17.84 -19.96
CA CYS A 21 -7.59 16.82 -18.93
C CYS A 21 -8.29 15.53 -19.39
N GLN A 22 -7.53 14.47 -19.65
CA GLN A 22 -8.08 13.19 -20.17
C GLN A 22 -9.14 12.62 -19.23
N ILE A 23 -8.97 12.78 -17.92
CA ILE A 23 -9.96 12.32 -16.93
C ILE A 23 -11.25 13.15 -17.03
N VAL A 24 -11.16 14.47 -17.24
CA VAL A 24 -12.34 15.33 -17.43
C VAL A 24 -13.12 14.94 -18.68
N GLU A 25 -12.44 14.63 -19.79
CA GLU A 25 -13.09 14.12 -20.99
C GLU A 25 -13.82 12.80 -20.76
N LEU A 26 -13.22 11.90 -19.97
CA LEU A 26 -13.87 10.64 -19.57
C LEU A 26 -15.12 10.90 -18.73
N LEU A 27 -15.03 11.80 -17.73
CA LEU A 27 -16.17 12.15 -16.87
C LEU A 27 -17.33 12.79 -17.66
N LEU A 28 -17.00 13.62 -18.67
CA LEU A 28 -18.00 14.16 -19.61
C LEU A 28 -18.64 13.04 -20.45
N ARG A 29 -17.85 12.13 -20.99
CA ARG A 29 -18.33 11.01 -21.80
C ARG A 29 -19.27 10.08 -21.01
N GLU A 30 -18.94 9.80 -19.76
CA GLU A 30 -19.76 8.98 -18.84
C GLU A 30 -20.94 9.79 -18.24
N LYS A 31 -21.11 11.07 -18.62
CA LYS A 31 -22.18 11.98 -18.15
C LYS A 31 -22.16 12.23 -16.63
N ILE A 32 -21.03 12.08 -16.00
CA ILE A 32 -20.82 12.44 -14.58
C ILE A 32 -20.67 13.95 -14.45
N LEU A 33 -20.00 14.58 -15.43
CA LEU A 33 -19.88 16.02 -15.56
C LEU A 33 -20.69 16.52 -16.78
N THR A 34 -21.05 17.80 -16.74
CA THR A 34 -21.64 18.53 -17.85
C THR A 34 -20.68 19.61 -18.36
N ASP A 35 -20.78 19.98 -19.64
CA ASP A 35 -19.96 21.03 -20.24
C ASP A 35 -20.04 22.34 -19.42
N LYS A 36 -21.22 22.70 -18.91
CA LYS A 36 -21.43 23.91 -18.11
C LYS A 36 -20.63 23.89 -16.79
N GLN A 37 -20.48 22.72 -16.16
CA GLN A 37 -19.69 22.58 -14.93
C GLN A 37 -18.20 22.71 -15.22
N VAL A 38 -17.74 22.13 -16.32
CA VAL A 38 -16.35 22.26 -16.78
C VAL A 38 -16.03 23.71 -17.16
N ASP A 39 -16.87 24.35 -17.97
CA ASP A 39 -16.73 25.79 -18.33
C ASP A 39 -16.67 26.70 -17.10
N TYR A 40 -17.45 26.37 -16.06
CA TYR A 40 -17.42 27.13 -14.82
C TYR A 40 -16.11 26.89 -14.06
N ALA A 41 -15.65 25.66 -13.95
CA ALA A 41 -14.39 25.32 -13.29
C ALA A 41 -13.19 25.96 -14.03
N GLU A 42 -13.18 26.01 -15.38
CA GLU A 42 -12.17 26.72 -16.18
C GLU A 42 -12.12 28.22 -15.87
N ARG A 43 -13.27 28.86 -15.74
CA ARG A 43 -13.35 30.28 -15.35
C ARG A 43 -12.86 30.53 -13.92
N VAL A 44 -13.08 29.59 -13.03
CA VAL A 44 -12.52 29.65 -11.66
C VAL A 44 -11.01 29.50 -11.72
N LEU A 45 -10.51 28.49 -12.45
CA LEU A 45 -9.10 28.21 -12.61
C LEU A 45 -8.34 29.40 -13.22
N SER A 46 -8.93 30.07 -14.23
CA SER A 46 -8.32 31.25 -14.88
C SER A 46 -8.14 32.46 -13.96
N LYS A 47 -8.82 32.48 -12.79
CA LYS A 47 -8.71 33.57 -11.79
C LYS A 47 -7.75 33.25 -10.65
N ILE A 48 -7.23 32.03 -10.61
CA ILE A 48 -6.30 31.57 -9.57
C ILE A 48 -4.87 31.82 -10.06
N GLU A 49 -4.07 32.51 -9.28
CA GLU A 49 -2.67 32.82 -9.62
C GLU A 49 -1.74 31.60 -9.59
N THR A 50 -2.06 30.60 -8.79
CA THR A 50 -1.27 29.36 -8.67
C THR A 50 -1.86 28.26 -9.55
N PRO A 51 -1.05 27.64 -10.44
CA PRO A 51 -1.55 26.54 -11.27
C PRO A 51 -1.98 25.35 -10.39
N ARG A 52 -3.23 24.92 -10.54
CA ARG A 52 -3.83 23.78 -9.84
C ARG A 52 -4.47 22.80 -10.83
N PRO A 53 -4.49 21.49 -10.56
CA PRO A 53 -5.18 20.54 -11.41
C PRO A 53 -6.68 20.86 -11.52
N MET A 54 -7.25 20.73 -12.71
CA MET A 54 -8.69 20.94 -12.96
C MET A 54 -9.56 20.05 -12.06
N LEU A 55 -9.16 18.79 -11.85
CA LEU A 55 -9.89 17.85 -11.00
C LEU A 55 -9.98 18.30 -9.54
N GLU A 56 -8.98 19.01 -9.05
CA GLU A 56 -8.99 19.56 -7.69
C GLU A 56 -10.09 20.63 -7.55
N ILE A 57 -10.20 21.52 -8.53
CA ILE A 57 -11.26 22.53 -8.58
C ILE A 57 -12.65 21.89 -8.68
N LEU A 58 -12.80 20.87 -9.54
CA LEU A 58 -14.08 20.15 -9.68
C LEU A 58 -14.48 19.45 -8.38
N LYS A 59 -13.52 18.91 -7.63
CA LYS A 59 -13.77 18.33 -6.26
C LYS A 59 -14.18 19.41 -5.27
N GLU A 60 -13.48 20.56 -5.23
CA GLU A 60 -13.83 21.68 -4.35
C GLU A 60 -15.22 22.24 -4.62
N LEU A 61 -15.63 22.27 -5.89
CA LEU A 61 -16.98 22.66 -6.30
C LEU A 61 -18.05 21.59 -6.05
N ASN A 62 -17.67 20.42 -5.51
CA ASN A 62 -18.54 19.26 -5.28
C ASN A 62 -19.25 18.79 -6.56
N TYR A 63 -18.63 18.94 -7.72
CA TYR A 63 -19.17 18.43 -9.00
C TYR A 63 -18.80 16.96 -9.22
N VAL A 64 -17.71 16.49 -8.61
CA VAL A 64 -17.23 15.10 -8.66
C VAL A 64 -16.53 14.76 -7.34
N ASP A 65 -16.68 13.53 -6.89
CA ASP A 65 -15.93 12.99 -5.76
C ASP A 65 -14.77 12.09 -6.22
N GLU A 66 -13.92 11.73 -5.28
CA GLU A 66 -12.72 10.95 -5.57
C GLU A 66 -13.03 9.52 -6.01
N ASP A 67 -14.08 8.92 -5.46
CA ASP A 67 -14.50 7.56 -5.81
C ASP A 67 -15.05 7.52 -7.23
N GLN A 68 -15.83 8.51 -7.64
CA GLN A 68 -16.33 8.67 -9.02
C GLN A 68 -15.18 8.80 -10.02
N ILE A 69 -14.15 9.60 -9.70
CA ILE A 69 -12.96 9.74 -10.55
C ILE A 69 -12.25 8.38 -10.69
N LYS A 70 -11.96 7.71 -9.56
CA LYS A 70 -11.26 6.43 -9.54
C LYS A 70 -12.04 5.35 -10.30
N ASP A 71 -13.34 5.27 -10.10
CA ASP A 71 -14.19 4.29 -10.78
C ASP A 71 -14.28 4.55 -12.28
N THR A 72 -14.40 5.82 -12.70
CA THR A 72 -14.42 6.19 -14.12
C THR A 72 -13.11 5.81 -14.80
N VAL A 73 -11.97 6.10 -14.20
CA VAL A 73 -10.66 5.73 -14.75
C VAL A 73 -10.52 4.21 -14.84
N ARG A 74 -10.93 3.44 -13.82
CA ARG A 74 -10.87 1.97 -13.83
C ARG A 74 -11.76 1.34 -14.93
N GLN A 75 -12.93 1.92 -15.17
CA GLN A 75 -13.90 1.38 -16.13
C GLN A 75 -13.60 1.77 -17.56
N SER A 76 -12.92 2.88 -17.77
CA SER A 76 -12.73 3.51 -19.09
C SER A 76 -11.96 2.64 -20.08
N ARG A 77 -11.08 1.73 -19.62
CA ARG A 77 -10.15 0.95 -20.46
C ARG A 77 -9.34 1.79 -21.46
N VAL A 78 -9.30 3.12 -21.25
CA VAL A 78 -8.50 4.02 -22.09
C VAL A 78 -7.05 3.92 -21.60
N PRO A 79 -6.08 3.65 -22.49
CA PRO A 79 -4.68 3.62 -22.11
C PRO A 79 -4.22 5.05 -21.76
N MET A 80 -4.15 5.34 -20.48
CA MET A 80 -3.64 6.62 -19.97
C MET A 80 -2.20 6.45 -19.52
N CYS A 81 -1.38 7.45 -19.82
CA CYS A 81 0.01 7.44 -19.38
C CYS A 81 0.13 7.71 -17.90
N ILE A 82 0.98 6.98 -17.21
CA ILE A 82 1.18 7.15 -15.75
C ILE A 82 1.57 8.59 -15.40
N GLY A 83 2.41 9.26 -16.23
CA GLY A 83 2.80 10.66 -16.03
C GLY A 83 1.60 11.61 -16.05
N ASN A 84 0.67 11.41 -17.00
CA ASN A 84 -0.54 12.22 -17.10
C ASN A 84 -1.45 11.98 -15.88
N LEU A 85 -1.68 10.72 -15.51
CA LEU A 85 -2.48 10.37 -14.33
C LEU A 85 -1.93 11.01 -13.06
N LEU A 86 -0.61 10.97 -12.87
CA LEU A 86 0.04 11.57 -11.70
C LEU A 86 -0.18 13.08 -11.62
N VAL A 87 -0.11 13.78 -12.76
CA VAL A 87 -0.33 15.24 -12.83
C VAL A 87 -1.80 15.58 -12.68
N GLU A 88 -2.68 14.92 -13.44
CA GLU A 88 -4.12 15.21 -13.43
C GLU A 88 -4.76 14.93 -12.08
N LEU A 89 -4.34 13.83 -11.40
CA LEU A 89 -4.79 13.51 -10.05
C LEU A 89 -4.14 14.36 -8.95
N GLY A 90 -3.15 15.20 -9.28
CA GLY A 90 -2.52 16.13 -8.35
C GLY A 90 -1.46 15.50 -7.44
N TYR A 91 -0.95 14.31 -7.76
CA TYR A 91 0.11 13.66 -6.96
C TYR A 91 1.46 14.35 -7.09
N ILE A 92 1.80 14.85 -8.29
CA ILE A 92 3.06 15.56 -8.57
C ILE A 92 2.85 16.68 -9.58
N PRO A 93 3.61 17.77 -9.50
CA PRO A 93 3.60 18.85 -10.50
C PRO A 93 4.08 18.37 -11.87
N TYR A 94 3.58 19.02 -12.92
CA TYR A 94 3.97 18.75 -14.30
C TYR A 94 5.49 18.83 -14.53
N GLU A 95 6.13 19.83 -13.94
CA GLU A 95 7.58 20.07 -14.07
C GLU A 95 8.40 18.91 -13.53
N ASP A 96 7.93 18.25 -12.48
CA ASP A 96 8.61 17.12 -11.89
C ASP A 96 8.50 15.88 -12.76
N VAL A 97 7.35 15.66 -13.42
CA VAL A 97 7.21 14.59 -14.44
C VAL A 97 8.15 14.85 -15.61
N GLN A 98 8.22 16.07 -16.12
CA GLN A 98 9.13 16.44 -17.21
C GLN A 98 10.59 16.22 -16.85
N ARG A 99 10.97 16.56 -15.62
CA ARG A 99 12.32 16.31 -15.08
C ARG A 99 12.62 14.80 -15.02
N ALA A 100 11.69 14.00 -14.53
CA ALA A 100 11.84 12.55 -14.47
C ALA A 100 11.90 11.91 -15.86
N LEU A 101 11.08 12.36 -16.83
CA LEU A 101 11.13 11.89 -18.22
C LEU A 101 12.46 12.24 -18.90
N LYS A 102 13.05 13.41 -18.60
CA LYS A 102 14.37 13.76 -19.10
C LYS A 102 15.44 12.82 -18.55
N ILE A 103 15.43 12.55 -17.24
CA ILE A 103 16.33 11.57 -16.61
C ILE A 103 16.15 10.18 -17.25
N GLN A 104 14.91 9.76 -17.53
CA GLN A 104 14.62 8.49 -18.16
C GLN A 104 15.23 8.35 -19.55
N ARG A 105 15.19 9.41 -20.37
CA ARG A 105 15.79 9.40 -21.71
C ARG A 105 17.31 9.30 -21.68
N ASP A 106 17.92 9.90 -20.66
CA ASP A 106 19.39 9.90 -20.48
C ASP A 106 19.87 8.65 -19.75
N ASP A 107 18.98 7.80 -19.21
CA ASP A 107 19.33 6.61 -18.44
C ASP A 107 19.66 5.42 -19.34
N VAL A 108 20.92 4.97 -19.28
CA VAL A 108 21.44 3.80 -20.02
C VAL A 108 20.76 2.49 -19.60
N ASN A 109 20.22 2.43 -18.37
CA ASN A 109 19.61 1.22 -17.82
C ASN A 109 18.12 1.08 -18.14
N HIS A 110 17.53 2.00 -18.89
CA HIS A 110 16.12 2.00 -19.28
C HIS A 110 15.15 1.82 -18.10
N LYS A 111 15.40 2.54 -16.99
CA LYS A 111 14.54 2.51 -15.82
C LYS A 111 13.12 2.96 -16.16
N LYS A 112 12.14 2.31 -15.54
CA LYS A 112 10.73 2.75 -15.64
C LYS A 112 10.54 4.10 -14.95
N LEU A 113 9.64 4.95 -15.49
CA LEU A 113 9.36 6.28 -14.94
C LEU A 113 9.04 6.24 -13.43
N GLY A 114 8.22 5.27 -13.00
CA GLY A 114 7.88 5.10 -11.59
C GLY A 114 9.09 4.84 -10.68
N GLN A 115 10.11 4.13 -11.16
CA GLN A 115 11.34 3.90 -10.40
C GLN A 115 12.14 5.19 -10.23
N ILE A 116 12.24 6.00 -11.30
CA ILE A 116 12.93 7.29 -11.25
C ILE A 116 12.24 8.24 -10.28
N LEU A 117 10.90 8.30 -10.33
CA LEU A 117 10.11 9.12 -9.41
C LEU A 117 10.32 8.75 -7.94
N LEU A 118 10.40 7.46 -7.61
CA LEU A 118 10.69 6.97 -6.27
C LEU A 118 12.13 7.27 -5.84
N GLU A 119 13.13 6.99 -6.70
CA GLU A 119 14.56 7.25 -6.40
C GLU A 119 14.81 8.73 -6.12
N HIS A 120 14.16 9.62 -6.87
CA HIS A 120 14.26 11.06 -6.69
C HIS A 120 13.29 11.63 -5.64
N ARG A 121 12.55 10.77 -4.92
CA ARG A 121 11.57 11.15 -3.87
C ARG A 121 10.52 12.15 -4.35
N LEU A 122 10.16 12.10 -5.61
CA LEU A 122 9.12 12.94 -6.21
C LEU A 122 7.72 12.41 -5.91
N ILE A 123 7.63 11.12 -5.60
CA ILE A 123 6.39 10.45 -5.18
C ILE A 123 6.70 9.41 -4.10
N ASN A 124 5.76 9.11 -3.23
CA ASN A 124 5.85 7.98 -2.31
C ASN A 124 5.36 6.67 -2.97
N GLU A 125 5.77 5.52 -2.44
CA GLU A 125 5.43 4.21 -2.99
C GLU A 125 3.91 3.94 -2.98
N HIS A 126 3.20 4.43 -1.95
CA HIS A 126 1.76 4.24 -1.82
C HIS A 126 1.00 4.94 -2.96
N SER A 127 1.27 6.21 -3.19
CA SER A 127 0.64 6.99 -4.27
C SER A 127 0.97 6.42 -5.66
N LEU A 128 2.21 5.95 -5.87
CA LEU A 128 2.57 5.31 -7.12
C LEU A 128 1.75 4.03 -7.37
N ILE A 129 1.62 3.17 -6.36
CA ILE A 129 0.83 1.93 -6.47
C ILE A 129 -0.65 2.24 -6.70
N GLU A 130 -1.18 3.26 -6.06
CA GLU A 130 -2.56 3.69 -6.26
C GLU A 130 -2.80 4.10 -7.72
N VAL A 131 -1.94 4.93 -8.29
CA VAL A 131 -2.05 5.36 -9.70
C VAL A 131 -1.84 4.19 -10.66
N LEU A 132 -0.90 3.29 -10.40
CA LEU A 132 -0.71 2.07 -11.19
C LEU A 132 -1.96 1.16 -11.12
N SER A 133 -2.55 1.03 -9.95
CA SER A 133 -3.81 0.29 -9.76
C SER A 133 -4.94 0.87 -10.62
N LEU A 134 -5.05 2.19 -10.67
CA LEU A 134 -6.03 2.88 -11.52
C LEU A 134 -5.72 2.67 -13.01
N GLN A 135 -4.48 2.87 -13.43
CA GLN A 135 -4.05 2.74 -14.82
C GLN A 135 -4.28 1.34 -15.38
N MET A 136 -3.97 0.32 -14.60
CA MET A 136 -4.04 -1.08 -15.04
C MET A 136 -5.40 -1.73 -14.78
N GLY A 137 -6.28 -1.07 -14.01
CA GLY A 137 -7.55 -1.64 -13.58
C GLY A 137 -7.40 -2.82 -12.61
N PHE A 138 -6.23 -2.99 -11.98
CA PHE A 138 -5.97 -4.04 -11.00
C PHE A 138 -6.23 -3.54 -9.59
N PRO A 139 -6.81 -4.36 -8.69
CA PRO A 139 -7.01 -3.96 -7.31
C PRO A 139 -5.68 -3.76 -6.58
N HIS A 140 -5.60 -2.73 -5.75
CA HIS A 140 -4.54 -2.62 -4.75
C HIS A 140 -4.79 -3.66 -3.65
N LEU A 141 -3.78 -4.45 -3.33
CA LEU A 141 -3.85 -5.51 -2.33
C LEU A 141 -2.82 -5.26 -1.23
N GLU A 142 -3.26 -5.43 0.02
CA GLU A 142 -2.36 -5.52 1.17
C GLU A 142 -2.34 -6.98 1.64
N PRO A 143 -1.31 -7.77 1.28
CA PRO A 143 -1.26 -9.18 1.62
C PRO A 143 -1.13 -9.37 3.13
N GLU A 144 -2.25 -9.67 3.80
CA GLU A 144 -2.25 -10.03 5.21
C GLU A 144 -2.14 -11.54 5.38
N PHE A 145 -1.34 -11.95 6.36
CA PHE A 145 -1.10 -13.37 6.63
C PHE A 145 -2.40 -14.16 6.86
N SER A 146 -3.38 -13.55 7.56
CA SER A 146 -4.68 -14.14 7.88
C SER A 146 -5.54 -14.44 6.65
N GLU A 147 -5.30 -13.74 5.55
CA GLU A 147 -6.05 -13.86 4.29
C GLU A 147 -5.38 -14.80 3.29
N ILE A 148 -4.13 -15.20 3.54
CA ILE A 148 -3.38 -16.06 2.64
C ILE A 148 -3.76 -17.51 2.82
N ASP A 149 -4.26 -18.11 1.75
CA ASP A 149 -4.55 -19.53 1.67
C ASP A 149 -3.23 -20.33 1.69
N GLN A 150 -3.03 -21.09 2.77
CA GLN A 150 -1.79 -21.82 3.00
C GLN A 150 -1.61 -22.99 2.02
N ASP A 151 -2.69 -23.56 1.48
CA ASP A 151 -2.63 -24.62 0.47
C ASP A 151 -2.15 -24.06 -0.87
N LEU A 152 -2.58 -22.83 -1.21
CA LEU A 152 -2.09 -22.12 -2.38
C LEU A 152 -0.62 -21.72 -2.20
N PHE A 153 -0.29 -21.18 -1.02
CA PHE A 153 1.09 -20.79 -0.70
C PHE A 153 2.05 -21.98 -0.73
N GLY A 154 1.62 -23.13 -0.24
CA GLY A 154 2.42 -24.36 -0.19
C GLY A 154 2.71 -25.02 -1.55
N ARG A 155 2.12 -24.54 -2.66
CA ARG A 155 2.37 -25.10 -4.00
C ARG A 155 3.77 -24.87 -4.54
N VAL A 156 4.48 -23.88 -4.01
CA VAL A 156 5.85 -23.54 -4.38
C VAL A 156 6.76 -23.47 -3.15
N ASN A 157 8.06 -23.60 -3.38
CA ASN A 157 9.03 -23.58 -2.29
C ASN A 157 9.54 -22.15 -1.99
N SER A 158 10.30 -22.02 -0.91
CA SER A 158 10.88 -20.73 -0.49
C SER A 158 11.80 -20.09 -1.53
N LYS A 159 12.51 -20.88 -2.33
CA LYS A 159 13.40 -20.37 -3.39
C LYS A 159 12.61 -19.68 -4.49
N TRP A 160 11.42 -20.18 -4.80
CA TRP A 160 10.53 -19.56 -5.76
C TRP A 160 10.10 -18.16 -5.30
N TYR A 161 9.67 -18.02 -4.02
CA TYR A 161 9.31 -16.72 -3.45
C TYR A 161 10.49 -15.74 -3.29
N GLN A 162 11.72 -16.25 -3.22
CA GLN A 162 12.91 -15.37 -3.22
C GLN A 162 13.20 -14.78 -4.60
N LYS A 163 12.83 -15.51 -5.66
CA LYS A 163 13.07 -15.11 -7.06
C LYS A 163 11.95 -14.21 -7.59
N HIS A 164 10.72 -14.43 -7.15
CA HIS A 164 9.54 -13.77 -7.67
C HIS A 164 8.90 -12.88 -6.61
N ASP A 165 8.58 -11.64 -7.00
CA ASP A 165 7.93 -10.66 -6.11
C ASP A 165 6.40 -10.79 -6.20
N VAL A 166 5.89 -12.00 -5.94
CA VAL A 166 4.46 -12.34 -6.01
C VAL A 166 4.04 -13.22 -4.84
N ILE A 167 2.74 -13.16 -4.48
CA ILE A 167 2.15 -14.04 -3.46
C ILE A 167 0.69 -14.36 -3.79
N PRO A 168 0.27 -15.63 -3.78
CA PRO A 168 -1.14 -15.99 -3.88
C PRO A 168 -1.86 -15.64 -2.59
N ILE A 169 -3.04 -15.02 -2.68
CA ILE A 169 -3.83 -14.62 -1.51
C ILE A 169 -4.91 -15.67 -1.23
N LYS A 170 -5.90 -15.76 -2.09
CA LYS A 170 -7.07 -16.64 -1.90
C LYS A 170 -7.69 -17.04 -3.23
N LYS A 171 -8.58 -18.04 -3.19
CA LYS A 171 -9.42 -18.39 -4.33
C LYS A 171 -10.79 -17.77 -4.16
N GLU A 172 -11.23 -17.02 -5.18
CA GLU A 172 -12.53 -16.38 -5.20
C GLU A 172 -13.20 -16.53 -6.58
N LYS A 173 -14.46 -16.90 -6.61
CA LYS A 173 -15.26 -17.10 -7.87
C LYS A 173 -14.56 -17.98 -8.91
N GLY A 174 -13.77 -18.96 -8.47
CA GLY A 174 -13.06 -19.90 -9.36
C GLY A 174 -11.74 -19.39 -9.93
N ALA A 175 -11.31 -18.17 -9.58
CA ALA A 175 -10.01 -17.62 -9.91
C ALA A 175 -9.15 -17.44 -8.64
N ILE A 176 -7.84 -17.43 -8.80
CA ILE A 176 -6.90 -17.17 -7.68
C ILE A 176 -6.55 -15.69 -7.71
N ILE A 177 -6.72 -14.99 -6.59
CA ILE A 177 -6.23 -13.62 -6.42
C ILE A 177 -4.75 -13.69 -6.07
N ILE A 178 -3.91 -13.03 -6.86
CA ILE A 178 -2.46 -13.04 -6.69
C ILE A 178 -1.95 -11.60 -6.65
N ALA A 179 -1.22 -11.26 -5.61
CA ALA A 179 -0.57 -9.97 -5.47
C ALA A 179 0.80 -9.98 -6.15
N PHE A 180 1.06 -8.97 -6.96
CA PHE A 180 2.30 -8.72 -7.68
C PHE A 180 2.91 -7.39 -7.23
N ALA A 181 4.21 -7.31 -7.15
CA ALA A 181 4.89 -6.02 -7.03
C ALA A 181 4.88 -5.27 -8.37
N ASP A 182 5.02 -5.99 -9.48
CA ASP A 182 4.89 -5.49 -10.86
C ASP A 182 4.10 -6.51 -11.70
N PRO A 183 2.80 -6.30 -11.91
CA PRO A 183 1.95 -7.22 -12.68
C PRO A 183 2.27 -7.23 -14.19
N LEU A 184 3.20 -6.38 -14.67
CA LEU A 184 3.69 -6.38 -16.04
C LEU A 184 5.04 -7.12 -16.21
N ASP A 185 5.63 -7.62 -15.13
CA ASP A 185 6.83 -8.44 -15.24
C ASP A 185 6.49 -9.79 -15.89
N ARG A 186 7.02 -10.02 -17.09
CA ARG A 186 6.78 -11.23 -17.87
C ARG A 186 7.26 -12.50 -17.16
N ASN A 187 8.40 -12.41 -16.45
CA ASN A 187 8.96 -13.57 -15.75
C ASN A 187 8.04 -14.00 -14.59
N ASP A 188 7.51 -13.03 -13.84
CA ASP A 188 6.59 -13.30 -12.74
C ASP A 188 5.24 -13.80 -13.25
N LEU A 189 4.71 -13.22 -14.34
CA LEU A 189 3.48 -13.68 -14.98
C LEU A 189 3.59 -15.11 -15.50
N GLU A 190 4.69 -15.45 -16.20
CA GLU A 190 4.93 -16.81 -16.71
C GLU A 190 5.10 -17.81 -15.58
N ALA A 191 5.85 -17.46 -14.53
CA ALA A 191 6.04 -18.29 -13.35
C ALA A 191 4.72 -18.58 -12.65
N VAL A 192 3.84 -17.58 -12.52
CA VAL A 192 2.51 -17.72 -11.95
C VAL A 192 1.63 -18.64 -12.82
N LYS A 193 1.62 -18.45 -14.14
CA LYS A 193 0.85 -19.31 -15.07
C LYS A 193 1.27 -20.77 -15.00
N GLN A 194 2.57 -21.03 -14.90
CA GLN A 194 3.11 -22.39 -14.78
C GLN A 194 2.64 -23.10 -13.51
N VAL A 195 2.52 -22.40 -12.38
CA VAL A 195 2.19 -22.98 -11.09
C VAL A 195 0.70 -22.98 -10.80
N PHE A 196 0.02 -21.87 -11.08
CA PHE A 196 -1.36 -21.63 -10.68
C PHE A 196 -2.37 -21.73 -11.85
N GLY A 197 -1.87 -21.84 -13.08
CA GLY A 197 -2.69 -21.87 -14.30
C GLY A 197 -3.12 -20.47 -14.76
N ASP A 198 -3.93 -20.40 -15.81
CA ASP A 198 -4.34 -19.14 -16.44
C ASP A 198 -5.49 -18.42 -15.75
N ARG A 199 -6.16 -19.08 -14.78
CA ARG A 199 -7.31 -18.51 -14.08
C ARG A 199 -6.90 -17.80 -12.79
N PHE A 200 -6.27 -16.63 -12.93
CA PHE A 200 -5.98 -15.77 -11.78
C PHE A 200 -6.36 -14.32 -12.06
N VAL A 201 -6.58 -13.57 -10.99
CA VAL A 201 -6.82 -12.13 -11.00
C VAL A 201 -5.58 -11.47 -10.38
N PRO A 202 -4.80 -10.72 -11.18
CA PRO A 202 -3.67 -9.99 -10.64
C PRO A 202 -4.14 -8.78 -9.83
N GLY A 203 -3.44 -8.51 -8.75
CA GLY A 203 -3.55 -7.27 -7.98
C GLY A 203 -2.16 -6.70 -7.72
N ILE A 204 -2.07 -5.43 -7.38
CA ILE A 204 -0.82 -4.73 -7.11
C ILE A 204 -0.62 -4.61 -5.61
N ALA A 205 0.59 -4.92 -5.14
CA ALA A 205 0.96 -4.76 -3.74
C ALA A 205 2.38 -4.24 -3.61
N ARG A 206 2.67 -3.59 -2.49
CA ARG A 206 4.05 -3.17 -2.19
C ARG A 206 4.97 -4.38 -2.08
N LYS A 207 6.14 -4.29 -2.70
CA LYS A 207 7.16 -5.33 -2.64
C LYS A 207 7.54 -5.69 -1.19
N ALA A 208 7.63 -4.69 -0.33
CA ALA A 208 7.90 -4.89 1.10
C ALA A 208 6.77 -5.68 1.79
N SER A 209 5.49 -5.41 1.46
CA SER A 209 4.33 -6.13 1.99
C SER A 209 4.32 -7.58 1.53
N ILE A 210 4.60 -7.85 0.25
CA ILE A 210 4.73 -9.21 -0.29
C ILE A 210 5.84 -9.98 0.45
N LYS A 211 7.04 -9.40 0.56
CA LYS A 211 8.18 -10.04 1.23
C LYS A 211 7.89 -10.33 2.72
N ARG A 212 7.21 -9.41 3.39
CA ARG A 212 6.78 -9.59 4.77
C ARG A 212 5.79 -10.74 4.91
N ALA A 213 4.77 -10.79 4.04
CA ALA A 213 3.77 -11.84 4.03
C ALA A 213 4.40 -13.22 3.73
N VAL A 214 5.28 -13.30 2.72
CA VAL A 214 6.04 -14.53 2.40
C VAL A 214 6.87 -14.99 3.60
N ARG A 215 7.61 -14.08 4.24
CA ARG A 215 8.41 -14.42 5.43
C ARG A 215 7.52 -14.99 6.53
N ARG A 216 6.36 -14.39 6.80
CA ARG A 216 5.41 -14.88 7.80
C ARG A 216 4.88 -16.26 7.44
N CYS A 217 4.53 -16.51 6.19
CA CYS A 217 4.09 -17.83 5.74
C CYS A 217 5.20 -18.89 5.86
N LEU A 218 6.44 -18.56 5.46
CA LEU A 218 7.58 -19.49 5.53
C LEU A 218 8.01 -19.81 6.96
N THR A 219 7.94 -18.84 7.86
CA THR A 219 8.31 -19.06 9.28
C THR A 219 7.25 -19.81 10.08
N GLY A 220 6.13 -20.16 9.43
CA GLY A 220 5.05 -20.86 10.13
C GLY A 220 4.43 -20.01 11.24
N ALA A 221 4.45 -18.68 11.10
CA ALA A 221 3.82 -17.73 12.03
C ALA A 221 2.27 -17.85 12.02
N SER A 222 1.75 -18.91 11.35
CA SER A 222 0.41 -19.41 11.54
C SER A 222 0.36 -20.13 12.87
N ARG A 223 -0.28 -19.54 13.86
CA ARG A 223 -0.64 -20.26 15.09
C ARG A 223 0.53 -21.06 15.73
N GLN A 224 1.78 -20.57 15.70
CA GLN A 224 2.62 -20.91 16.84
C GLN A 224 1.76 -20.52 18.04
N LYS A 225 1.26 -21.51 18.78
CA LYS A 225 0.76 -21.29 20.13
C LYS A 225 1.92 -20.59 20.82
N ILE A 226 1.86 -19.24 20.82
CA ILE A 226 2.84 -18.45 21.55
C ILE A 226 2.64 -18.94 22.95
N SER A 227 3.60 -19.73 23.46
CA SER A 227 3.51 -20.20 24.81
C SER A 227 3.76 -19.00 25.71
N PRO A 228 2.83 -18.60 26.58
CA PRO A 228 3.07 -17.52 27.54
C PRO A 228 4.29 -17.78 28.43
N SER A 229 4.74 -19.03 28.54
CA SER A 229 5.91 -19.47 29.29
C SER A 229 7.22 -19.43 28.49
N ASP A 230 7.19 -19.22 27.18
CA ASP A 230 8.39 -19.08 26.35
C ASP A 230 8.77 -17.61 26.18
N GLU A 231 9.73 -17.17 26.98
CA GLU A 231 10.23 -15.79 26.99
C GLU A 231 10.72 -15.33 25.61
N ASN A 232 11.41 -16.19 24.86
CA ASN A 232 11.92 -15.85 23.52
C ASN A 232 10.77 -15.58 22.54
N SER A 233 9.70 -16.34 22.61
CA SER A 233 8.51 -16.12 21.78
C SER A 233 7.82 -14.80 22.11
N ILE A 234 7.77 -14.41 23.38
CA ILE A 234 7.20 -13.12 23.81
C ILE A 234 8.09 -11.95 23.38
N ILE A 235 9.41 -12.06 23.55
CA ILE A 235 10.37 -11.04 23.08
C ILE A 235 10.20 -10.81 21.58
N LYS A 236 10.15 -11.90 20.81
CA LYS A 236 9.94 -11.83 19.36
C LYS A 236 8.60 -11.19 19.01
N LEU A 237 7.52 -11.54 19.71
CA LEU A 237 6.20 -10.97 19.49
C LEU A 237 6.18 -9.45 19.71
N VAL A 238 6.80 -8.96 20.82
CA VAL A 238 6.91 -7.52 21.07
C VAL A 238 7.66 -6.83 19.94
N ASN A 239 8.80 -7.36 19.52
CA ASN A 239 9.59 -6.82 18.44
C ASN A 239 8.80 -6.80 17.11
N ASP A 240 8.06 -7.87 16.78
CA ASP A 240 7.25 -7.97 15.58
C ASP A 240 6.11 -6.92 15.57
N ILE A 241 5.46 -6.68 16.72
CA ILE A 241 4.43 -5.65 16.86
C ILE A 241 5.04 -4.24 16.65
N LEU A 242 6.18 -3.96 17.29
CA LEU A 242 6.85 -2.67 17.17
C LEU A 242 7.33 -2.40 15.73
N LEU A 243 7.97 -3.37 15.10
CA LEU A 243 8.40 -3.26 13.71
C LEU A 243 7.22 -3.04 12.76
N ALA A 244 6.12 -3.80 12.95
CA ALA A 244 4.93 -3.64 12.14
C ALA A 244 4.27 -2.27 12.29
N ALA A 245 4.32 -1.68 13.49
CA ALA A 245 3.81 -0.32 13.73
C ALA A 245 4.68 0.73 13.05
N ILE A 246 6.01 0.60 13.13
CA ILE A 246 6.98 1.50 12.47
C ILE A 246 6.81 1.43 10.94
N GLU A 247 6.73 0.21 10.37
CA GLU A 247 6.57 0.00 8.94
C GLU A 247 5.26 0.60 8.38
N ARG A 248 4.27 0.82 9.24
CA ARG A 248 2.96 1.38 8.90
C ARG A 248 2.82 2.85 9.28
N ASP A 249 3.89 3.52 9.71
CA ASP A 249 3.91 4.90 10.20
C ASP A 249 2.84 5.16 11.28
N ALA A 250 2.63 4.17 12.17
CA ALA A 250 1.63 4.27 13.22
C ALA A 250 2.06 5.27 14.30
N SER A 251 1.16 6.17 14.70
CA SER A 251 1.39 7.10 15.81
C SER A 251 1.24 6.45 17.18
N ASP A 252 0.34 5.44 17.29
CA ASP A 252 0.05 4.75 18.54
C ASP A 252 -0.16 3.25 18.32
N ILE A 253 0.17 2.46 19.34
CA ILE A 253 -0.11 1.02 19.44
C ILE A 253 -1.06 0.82 20.63
N HIS A 254 -2.23 0.25 20.39
CA HIS A 254 -3.20 -0.13 21.39
C HIS A 254 -3.20 -1.63 21.58
N ILE A 255 -2.99 -2.08 22.81
CA ILE A 255 -3.06 -3.50 23.21
C ILE A 255 -4.21 -3.63 24.19
N GLU A 256 -5.29 -4.25 23.77
CA GLU A 256 -6.57 -4.23 24.46
C GLU A 256 -7.00 -5.65 24.86
N PRO A 257 -7.29 -5.88 26.14
CA PRO A 257 -7.96 -7.11 26.57
C PRO A 257 -9.42 -7.11 26.12
N MET A 258 -9.81 -8.15 25.41
CA MET A 258 -11.20 -8.43 25.05
C MET A 258 -11.67 -9.68 25.77
N LYS A 259 -12.98 -10.02 25.66
CA LYS A 259 -13.54 -11.23 26.33
C LYS A 259 -12.88 -12.53 25.89
N GLU A 260 -12.59 -12.66 24.60
CA GLU A 260 -12.15 -13.93 24.00
C GLU A 260 -10.73 -13.84 23.41
N ASN A 261 -10.16 -12.64 23.31
CA ASN A 261 -8.84 -12.41 22.70
C ASN A 261 -8.16 -11.19 23.32
N MET A 262 -6.89 -11.02 22.99
CA MET A 262 -6.13 -9.77 23.14
C MET A 262 -6.03 -9.13 21.77
N ARG A 263 -6.53 -7.92 21.62
CA ARG A 263 -6.52 -7.17 20.35
C ARG A 263 -5.40 -6.15 20.30
N VAL A 264 -4.66 -6.14 19.19
CA VAL A 264 -3.69 -5.10 18.87
C VAL A 264 -4.23 -4.25 17.74
N ARG A 265 -4.25 -2.92 17.95
CA ARG A 265 -4.63 -1.92 16.94
C ARG A 265 -3.53 -0.88 16.79
N PHE A 266 -3.38 -0.36 15.59
CA PHE A 266 -2.50 0.75 15.28
C PHE A 266 -3.32 1.99 14.93
N ARG A 267 -2.86 3.17 15.38
CA ARG A 267 -3.41 4.43 14.90
C ARG A 267 -2.59 4.89 13.70
N GLN A 268 -3.25 5.01 12.55
CA GLN A 268 -2.66 5.49 11.29
C GLN A 268 -3.53 6.66 10.81
N ASP A 269 -2.93 7.81 10.55
CA ASP A 269 -3.65 9.02 10.10
C ASP A 269 -4.87 9.37 10.97
N GLY A 270 -4.75 9.20 12.30
CA GLY A 270 -5.82 9.46 13.26
C GLY A 270 -6.83 8.32 13.44
N VAL A 271 -6.85 7.29 12.57
CA VAL A 271 -7.81 6.17 12.59
C VAL A 271 -7.19 4.95 13.27
N LEU A 272 -7.96 4.28 14.14
CA LEU A 272 -7.56 3.01 14.76
C LEU A 272 -7.89 1.84 13.84
N ILE A 273 -6.85 1.18 13.33
CA ILE A 273 -6.95 0.02 12.44
C ILE A 273 -6.55 -1.23 13.22
N GLN A 274 -7.33 -2.30 13.10
CA GLN A 274 -7.00 -3.58 13.73
C GLN A 274 -5.77 -4.18 13.04
N PHE A 275 -4.77 -4.52 13.87
CA PHE A 275 -3.57 -5.23 13.41
C PHE A 275 -3.75 -6.74 13.49
N GLN A 276 -4.01 -7.26 14.71
CA GLN A 276 -4.15 -8.70 14.93
C GLN A 276 -4.79 -8.99 16.28
N ASP A 277 -5.50 -10.12 16.38
CA ASP A 277 -6.00 -10.68 17.61
C ASP A 277 -5.10 -11.87 18.05
N PHE A 278 -4.84 -11.97 19.35
CA PHE A 278 -4.02 -13.00 19.97
C PHE A 278 -4.80 -13.72 21.07
N GLN A 279 -4.29 -14.86 21.52
CA GLN A 279 -4.86 -15.56 22.66
C GLN A 279 -4.76 -14.69 23.92
N PRO A 280 -5.81 -14.62 24.77
CA PRO A 280 -5.83 -13.73 25.94
C PRO A 280 -4.74 -14.09 26.98
N GLU A 281 -4.29 -15.34 27.02
CA GLU A 281 -3.25 -15.85 27.90
C GLU A 281 -1.87 -15.21 27.66
N ILE A 282 -1.69 -14.61 26.49
CA ILE A 282 -0.42 -13.93 26.11
C ILE A 282 -0.31 -12.55 26.78
N LEU A 283 -1.42 -11.91 27.08
CA LEU A 283 -1.45 -10.52 27.58
C LEU A 283 -0.58 -10.29 28.81
N PRO A 284 -0.62 -11.14 29.87
CA PRO A 284 0.23 -10.91 31.04
C PRO A 284 1.72 -10.98 30.73
N ALA A 285 2.15 -11.95 29.90
CA ALA A 285 3.56 -12.10 29.53
C ALA A 285 4.03 -10.95 28.63
N LEU A 286 3.20 -10.54 27.67
CA LEU A 286 3.48 -9.40 26.80
C LEU A 286 3.59 -8.10 27.61
N THR A 287 2.64 -7.84 28.51
CA THR A 287 2.64 -6.67 29.40
C THR A 287 3.89 -6.64 30.28
N ASN A 288 4.26 -7.76 30.90
CA ASN A 288 5.46 -7.86 31.71
C ASN A 288 6.72 -7.56 30.88
N ARG A 289 6.82 -8.08 29.66
CA ARG A 289 7.95 -7.78 28.78
C ARG A 289 8.05 -6.29 28.45
N ILE A 290 6.94 -5.63 28.17
CA ILE A 290 6.92 -4.16 27.88
C ILE A 290 7.28 -3.39 29.16
N LYS A 291 6.80 -3.81 30.33
CA LYS A 291 7.19 -3.21 31.62
C LYS A 291 8.70 -3.32 31.89
N VAL A 292 9.30 -4.46 31.57
CA VAL A 292 10.77 -4.63 31.67
C VAL A 292 11.50 -3.67 30.73
N LEU A 293 11.02 -3.50 29.50
CA LEU A 293 11.61 -2.53 28.56
C LEU A 293 11.51 -1.08 29.05
N CYS A 294 10.45 -0.77 29.79
CA CYS A 294 10.20 0.56 30.36
C CYS A 294 10.86 0.78 31.73
N ASP A 295 11.52 -0.22 32.30
CA ASP A 295 12.08 -0.19 33.66
C ASP A 295 11.05 0.21 34.73
N VAL A 296 9.83 -0.34 34.64
CA VAL A 296 8.72 -0.10 35.59
C VAL A 296 8.39 -1.37 36.38
N ASP A 297 7.69 -1.21 37.51
CA ASP A 297 7.37 -2.33 38.41
C ASP A 297 6.45 -3.35 37.75
N ILE A 298 6.96 -4.58 37.56
CA ILE A 298 6.25 -5.71 36.97
C ILE A 298 5.23 -6.35 37.93
N THR A 299 5.38 -6.11 39.24
CA THR A 299 4.51 -6.71 40.26
C THR A 299 3.22 -5.91 40.50
N GLU A 300 3.27 -4.60 40.24
CA GLU A 300 2.11 -3.72 40.34
C GLU A 300 1.14 -3.95 39.16
N LYS A 301 -0.09 -4.34 39.49
CA LYS A 301 -1.14 -4.67 38.48
C LYS A 301 -2.40 -3.80 38.61
N ARG A 302 -2.47 -2.94 39.63
CA ARG A 302 -3.69 -2.19 39.97
C ARG A 302 -3.56 -0.69 39.78
N ARG A 303 -2.34 -0.19 39.78
CA ARG A 303 -2.06 1.23 39.62
C ARG A 303 -1.58 1.54 38.22
N HIS A 304 -2.03 2.66 37.73
CA HIS A 304 -1.53 3.22 36.50
C HIS A 304 -0.01 3.43 36.55
N GLN A 305 0.70 3.01 35.53
CA GLN A 305 2.13 3.20 35.38
C GLN A 305 2.44 3.80 34.00
N GLY A 306 3.45 4.65 33.94
CA GLY A 306 3.98 5.17 32.69
C GLY A 306 5.48 4.87 32.59
N GLY A 307 5.92 4.59 31.38
CA GLY A 307 7.33 4.31 31.10
C GLY A 307 7.77 4.81 29.73
N ARG A 308 9.07 4.69 29.48
CA ARG A 308 9.67 5.10 28.22
C ARG A 308 10.82 4.16 27.90
N PHE A 309 10.99 3.81 26.61
CA PHE A 309 12.16 3.08 26.15
C PHE A 309 12.47 3.42 24.69
N TYR A 310 13.72 3.14 24.30
CA TYR A 310 14.18 3.28 22.93
C TYR A 310 14.20 1.92 22.25
N PHE A 311 13.71 1.88 21.01
CA PHE A 311 13.70 0.67 20.20
C PHE A 311 14.54 0.88 18.94
N ASP A 312 15.60 0.07 18.81
CA ASP A 312 16.48 0.08 17.64
C ASP A 312 15.91 -0.83 16.54
N TYR A 313 15.87 -0.32 15.31
CA TYR A 313 15.44 -1.07 14.14
C TYR A 313 16.34 -0.72 12.93
N PRO A 314 16.32 -1.48 11.80
CA PRO A 314 17.23 -1.26 10.67
C PRO A 314 17.21 0.15 10.06
N GLY A 315 16.14 0.91 10.28
CA GLY A 315 15.96 2.29 9.79
C GLY A 315 16.37 3.38 10.81
N GLY A 316 16.80 3.02 12.03
CA GLY A 316 17.16 3.98 13.07
C GLY A 316 16.69 3.58 14.47
N GLN A 317 16.35 4.56 15.28
CA GLN A 317 15.87 4.37 16.65
C GLN A 317 14.57 5.15 16.86
N VAL A 318 13.60 4.55 17.53
CA VAL A 318 12.32 5.16 17.90
C VAL A 318 12.20 5.30 19.41
N ASP A 319 11.72 6.45 19.87
CA ASP A 319 11.39 6.75 21.26
C ASP A 319 9.91 6.39 21.53
N LEU A 320 9.68 5.44 22.43
CA LEU A 320 8.36 4.95 22.77
C LEU A 320 7.97 5.36 24.19
N ARG A 321 6.75 5.93 24.30
CA ARG A 321 6.11 6.24 25.59
C ARG A 321 4.97 5.26 25.81
N VAL A 322 4.93 4.65 26.97
CA VAL A 322 3.97 3.59 27.28
C VAL A 322 3.16 3.95 28.51
N SER A 323 1.86 3.67 28.44
CA SER A 323 0.94 3.82 29.58
C SER A 323 0.24 2.49 29.83
N PHE A 324 0.27 2.05 31.09
CA PHE A 324 -0.42 0.84 31.57
C PHE A 324 -1.62 1.25 32.42
N TYR A 325 -2.81 0.77 32.04
CA TYR A 325 -4.09 1.09 32.73
C TYR A 325 -4.67 -0.13 33.41
#